data_bcc51ee258d2518199123d3f4e18432a
#
_entry.id   bcc51ee258d2518199123d3f4e18432a
#
_cell.length_a   1.000
_cell.length_b   1.000
_cell.length_c   1.000
_cell.angle_alpha   90.00
_cell.angle_beta   90.00
_cell.angle_gamma   90.00
#
_symmetry.space_group_name_H-M   'P 1'
#
loop_
_entity.id
_entity.type
_entity.pdbx_description
1 polymer ?
#
loop_
_entity_poly.entity_id
_entity_poly.type
_entity_poly.pdbx_seq_one_letter_code
_entity_poly.pdbx_strand_id
1 'polypeptide(L)'
;QRQMCIRDSWWQEGSRECIDYGHKDAFQWITMIRLPDFVKKGDFEWAVKEASAKKKMDFSKVEFFTYEEGICVQCMHTGSYDSEMETIQKMKKYASDQGYEPDYSHRFHHEIYLSDPRRTAVEKLRTVIRNPVRKINDRR
;
A
#
# COMPACT_ATOMS: atom_id res chain seq x y z
N GLN A 1 -11.76 -12.00 -15.04
CA GLN A 1 -10.54 -12.05 -14.19
C GLN A 1 -10.84 -11.26 -12.90
N ARG A 2 -10.90 -11.94 -11.77
CA ARG A 2 -10.96 -11.27 -10.47
C ARG A 2 -9.55 -10.74 -10.17
N GLN A 3 -9.29 -9.53 -10.56
CA GLN A 3 -8.14 -8.81 -10.01
C GLN A 3 -8.48 -8.49 -8.54
N MET A 4 -7.92 -9.27 -7.64
CA MET A 4 -7.86 -8.87 -6.24
C MET A 4 -6.84 -7.75 -6.14
N CYS A 5 -7.30 -6.50 -6.21
CA CYS A 5 -6.47 -5.33 -5.98
C CYS A 5 -6.31 -5.11 -4.47
N ILE A 6 -5.73 -6.09 -3.78
CA ILE A 6 -5.34 -5.92 -2.38
C ILE A 6 -4.14 -4.99 -2.36
N ARG A 7 -4.20 -4.00 -1.48
CA ARG A 7 -3.17 -2.99 -1.29
C ARG A 7 -2.91 -2.85 0.20
N ASP A 8 -1.67 -2.63 0.56
CA ASP A 8 -1.30 -2.27 1.92
C ASP A 8 -0.59 -0.93 1.92
N SER A 9 -0.90 -0.08 2.89
CA SER A 9 -0.06 1.04 3.29
C SER A 9 0.49 0.73 4.65
N TRP A 10 1.78 0.89 4.83
CA TRP A 10 2.40 0.54 6.08
C TRP A 10 3.54 1.48 6.49
N TRP A 11 3.83 1.50 7.77
CA TRP A 11 4.90 2.27 8.39
C TRP A 11 5.41 1.53 9.62
N GLN A 12 6.54 1.96 10.13
CA GLN A 12 7.07 1.45 11.38
C GLN A 12 6.81 2.45 12.50
N GLU A 13 6.40 1.99 13.67
CA GLU A 13 6.20 2.84 14.82
C GLU A 13 7.52 3.54 15.21
N GLY A 14 7.46 4.87 15.38
CA GLY A 14 8.63 5.70 15.66
C GLY A 14 9.46 6.13 14.45
N SER A 15 9.27 5.53 13.26
CA SER A 15 9.95 5.96 12.03
C SER A 15 9.08 5.75 10.80
N ARG A 16 8.83 6.83 10.05
CA ARG A 16 8.10 6.75 8.77
C ARG A 16 9.04 6.66 7.57
N GLU A 17 10.29 7.05 7.73
CA GLU A 17 11.26 7.19 6.64
C GLU A 17 12.31 6.08 6.61
N CYS A 18 12.68 5.56 7.78
CA CYS A 18 13.66 4.49 7.92
C CYS A 18 12.99 3.23 8.43
N ILE A 19 12.88 2.24 7.57
CA ILE A 19 12.26 0.96 7.89
C ILE A 19 13.36 0.00 8.31
N ASP A 20 13.24 -0.50 9.52
CA ASP A 20 14.08 -1.59 10.03
C ASP A 20 13.35 -2.92 9.87
N TYR A 21 13.71 -3.67 8.83
CA TYR A 21 13.15 -4.99 8.55
C TYR A 21 13.49 -6.05 9.60
N GLY A 22 14.43 -5.77 10.50
CA GLY A 22 14.75 -6.63 11.63
C GLY A 22 13.70 -6.61 12.73
N HIS A 23 12.87 -5.54 12.80
CA HIS A 23 11.85 -5.34 13.83
C HIS A 23 10.44 -5.33 13.22
N LYS A 24 10.03 -6.45 12.64
CA LYS A 24 8.72 -6.59 11.96
C LYS A 24 7.53 -6.40 12.91
N ASP A 25 7.72 -6.62 14.22
CA ASP A 25 6.67 -6.46 15.25
C ASP A 25 6.22 -5.00 15.43
N ALA A 26 7.06 -4.04 15.03
CA ALA A 26 6.76 -2.61 15.09
C ALA A 26 6.02 -2.09 13.86
N PHE A 27 5.69 -2.95 12.90
CA PHE A 27 4.99 -2.54 11.68
C PHE A 27 3.51 -2.31 11.96
N GLN A 28 3.01 -1.20 11.44
CA GLN A 28 1.59 -0.85 11.37
C GLN A 28 1.17 -0.86 9.91
N TRP A 29 0.01 -1.39 9.61
CA TRP A 29 -0.51 -1.43 8.23
C TRP A 29 -2.00 -1.20 8.17
N ILE A 30 -2.42 -0.68 7.02
CA ILE A 30 -3.81 -0.56 6.63
C ILE A 30 -3.97 -1.38 5.35
N THR A 31 -4.73 -2.46 5.42
CA THR A 31 -5.10 -3.25 4.23
C THR A 31 -6.30 -2.62 3.55
N MET A 32 -6.20 -2.41 2.25
CA MET A 32 -7.22 -1.74 1.45
C MET A 32 -7.62 -2.57 0.24
N ILE A 33 -8.85 -2.41 -0.19
CA ILE A 33 -9.36 -2.94 -1.47
C ILE A 33 -9.98 -1.78 -2.23
N ARG A 34 -9.47 -1.50 -3.43
CA ARG A 34 -10.09 -0.50 -4.28
C ARG A 34 -11.43 -1.02 -4.79
N LEU A 35 -12.49 -0.27 -4.53
CA LEU A 35 -13.81 -0.53 -5.04
C LEU A 35 -14.01 0.14 -6.41
N PRO A 36 -14.83 -0.43 -7.29
CA PRO A 36 -15.28 0.26 -8.50
C PRO A 36 -16.04 1.55 -8.18
N ASP A 37 -15.96 2.53 -9.06
CA ASP A 37 -16.54 3.87 -8.83
C ASP A 37 -18.06 3.89 -8.69
N PHE A 38 -18.76 2.84 -9.15
CA PHE A 38 -20.19 2.68 -8.99
C PHE A 38 -20.61 2.21 -7.58
N VAL A 39 -19.71 1.65 -6.78
CA VAL A 39 -19.99 1.23 -5.41
C VAL A 39 -20.08 2.46 -4.52
N LYS A 40 -21.22 2.64 -3.87
CA LYS A 40 -21.49 3.77 -2.99
C LYS A 40 -21.49 3.33 -1.52
N LYS A 41 -21.52 4.31 -0.63
CA LYS A 41 -21.53 4.06 0.83
C LYS A 41 -22.67 3.13 1.27
N GLY A 42 -23.86 3.28 0.68
CA GLY A 42 -24.99 2.41 0.99
C GLY A 42 -24.76 0.93 0.62
N ASP A 43 -24.09 0.67 -0.51
CA ASP A 43 -23.73 -0.70 -0.92
C ASP A 43 -22.71 -1.30 0.05
N PHE A 44 -21.76 -0.49 0.51
CA PHE A 44 -20.80 -0.88 1.53
C PHE A 44 -21.46 -1.23 2.87
N GLU A 45 -22.35 -0.36 3.37
CA GLU A 45 -23.08 -0.59 4.63
C GLU A 45 -23.92 -1.87 4.57
N TRP A 46 -24.60 -2.08 3.46
CA TRP A 46 -25.32 -3.33 3.21
C TRP A 46 -24.38 -4.54 3.21
N ALA A 47 -23.24 -4.46 2.51
CA ALA A 47 -22.28 -5.55 2.42
C ALA A 47 -21.67 -5.91 3.77
N VAL A 48 -21.37 -4.93 4.63
CA VAL A 48 -20.87 -5.15 6.00
C VAL A 48 -21.91 -5.89 6.83
N LYS A 49 -23.18 -5.48 6.76
CA LYS A 49 -24.28 -6.14 7.48
C LYS A 49 -24.45 -7.58 7.04
N GLU A 50 -24.52 -7.82 5.74
CA GLU A 50 -24.68 -9.16 5.17
C GLU A 50 -23.49 -10.07 5.48
N ALA A 51 -22.26 -9.55 5.38
CA ALA A 51 -21.06 -10.30 5.70
C ALA A 51 -21.01 -10.68 7.18
N SER A 52 -21.35 -9.74 8.08
CA SER A 52 -21.39 -9.97 9.53
C SER A 52 -22.39 -11.06 9.88
N ALA A 53 -23.60 -11.02 9.32
CA ALA A 53 -24.62 -12.03 9.55
C ALA A 53 -24.21 -13.42 9.00
N LYS A 54 -23.71 -13.45 7.75
CA LYS A 54 -23.34 -14.71 7.07
C LYS A 54 -22.11 -15.38 7.68
N LYS A 55 -21.11 -14.61 8.07
CA LYS A 55 -19.85 -15.13 8.63
C LYS A 55 -19.88 -15.26 10.15
N LYS A 56 -20.88 -14.71 10.83
CA LYS A 56 -20.96 -14.60 12.29
C LYS A 56 -19.70 -13.95 12.88
N MET A 57 -19.22 -12.92 12.21
CA MET A 57 -18.02 -12.14 12.57
C MET A 57 -18.36 -10.66 12.59
N ASP A 58 -17.67 -9.92 13.45
CA ASP A 58 -17.80 -8.46 13.51
C ASP A 58 -16.89 -7.81 12.44
N PHE A 59 -17.49 -7.11 11.49
CA PHE A 59 -16.82 -6.30 10.48
C PHE A 59 -16.99 -4.79 10.70
N SER A 60 -17.37 -4.37 11.91
CA SER A 60 -17.59 -2.94 12.22
C SER A 60 -16.32 -2.08 12.08
N LYS A 61 -15.13 -2.70 12.12
CA LYS A 61 -13.84 -2.03 11.93
C LYS A 61 -13.47 -1.76 10.48
N VAL A 62 -14.25 -2.30 9.52
CA VAL A 62 -14.01 -2.02 8.10
C VAL A 62 -14.58 -0.66 7.77
N GLU A 63 -13.80 0.18 7.10
CA GLU A 63 -14.15 1.54 6.78
C GLU A 63 -14.31 1.77 5.28
N PHE A 64 -15.26 2.63 4.90
CA PHE A 64 -15.40 3.12 3.54
C PHE A 64 -14.82 4.54 3.47
N PHE A 65 -13.73 4.72 2.73
CA PHE A 65 -13.04 5.99 2.67
C PHE A 65 -12.57 6.34 1.25
N THR A 66 -12.29 7.61 1.03
CA THR A 66 -11.66 8.10 -0.19
C THR A 66 -10.20 8.39 0.10
N TYR A 67 -9.32 7.91 -0.78
CA TYR A 67 -7.89 8.07 -0.64
C TYR A 67 -7.31 8.74 -1.89
N GLU A 68 -6.62 9.86 -1.69
CA GLU A 68 -5.89 10.57 -2.72
C GLU A 68 -4.39 10.31 -2.53
N GLU A 69 -3.80 9.57 -3.48
CA GLU A 69 -2.39 9.18 -3.39
C GLU A 69 -1.43 10.35 -3.66
N GLY A 70 -1.87 11.39 -4.39
CA GLY A 70 -1.02 12.50 -4.77
C GLY A 70 0.16 12.07 -5.66
N ILE A 71 1.25 12.86 -5.65
CA ILE A 71 2.44 12.55 -6.43
C ILE A 71 3.22 11.42 -5.75
N CYS A 72 3.52 10.38 -6.53
CA CYS A 72 4.26 9.21 -6.07
C CYS A 72 5.31 8.81 -7.09
N VAL A 73 6.41 8.23 -6.62
CA VAL A 73 7.28 7.40 -7.45
C VAL A 73 6.85 5.94 -7.30
N GLN A 74 6.81 5.20 -8.40
CA GLN A 74 6.43 3.78 -8.36
C GLN A 74 7.33 2.92 -9.24
N CYS A 75 7.48 1.67 -8.82
CA CYS A 75 8.17 0.64 -9.60
C CYS A 75 7.52 -0.73 -9.36
N MET A 76 7.56 -1.59 -10.39
CA MET A 76 7.24 -3.00 -10.21
C MET A 76 8.42 -3.72 -9.61
N HIS A 77 8.21 -4.34 -8.47
CA HIS A 77 9.13 -5.31 -7.88
C HIS A 77 8.73 -6.73 -8.33
N THR A 78 9.71 -7.53 -8.71
CA THR A 78 9.52 -8.96 -8.99
C THR A 78 10.45 -9.74 -8.10
N GLY A 79 9.90 -10.64 -7.28
CA GLY A 79 10.66 -11.43 -6.32
C GLY A 79 10.04 -11.41 -4.93
N SER A 80 10.83 -11.81 -3.94
CA SER A 80 10.42 -11.86 -2.53
C SER A 80 10.25 -10.45 -1.96
N TYR A 81 9.36 -10.28 -1.00
CA TYR A 81 9.21 -9.02 -0.26
C TYR A 81 10.51 -8.60 0.46
N ASP A 82 11.32 -9.56 0.90
CA ASP A 82 12.60 -9.28 1.56
C ASP A 82 13.65 -8.64 0.62
N SER A 83 13.48 -8.75 -0.71
CA SER A 83 14.36 -8.13 -1.71
C SER A 83 13.90 -6.77 -2.23
N GLU A 84 12.82 -6.21 -1.69
CA GLU A 84 12.23 -4.93 -2.14
C GLU A 84 13.14 -3.72 -1.93
N MET A 85 14.08 -3.80 -0.98
CA MET A 85 15.02 -2.70 -0.69
C MET A 85 15.80 -2.23 -1.92
N GLU A 86 16.21 -3.13 -2.81
CA GLU A 86 16.91 -2.76 -4.04
C GLU A 86 16.01 -1.92 -4.97
N THR A 87 14.73 -2.32 -5.08
CA THR A 87 13.73 -1.58 -5.87
C THR A 87 13.45 -0.22 -5.26
N ILE A 88 13.30 -0.14 -3.92
CA ILE A 88 13.08 1.11 -3.19
C ILE A 88 14.27 2.07 -3.39
N GLN A 89 15.51 1.58 -3.34
CA GLN A 89 16.70 2.40 -3.57
C GLN A 89 16.74 2.96 -5.01
N LYS A 90 16.41 2.15 -6.01
CA LYS A 90 16.27 2.61 -7.41
C LYS A 90 15.21 3.70 -7.55
N MET A 91 14.07 3.52 -6.88
CA MET A 91 12.99 4.51 -6.87
C MET A 91 13.42 5.83 -6.22
N LYS A 92 14.08 5.77 -5.07
CA LYS A 92 14.63 6.95 -4.36
C LYS A 92 15.61 7.72 -5.24
N LYS A 93 16.56 6.99 -5.86
CA LYS A 93 17.51 7.61 -6.79
C LYS A 93 16.81 8.29 -7.95
N TYR A 94 15.89 7.60 -8.62
CA TYR A 94 15.13 8.17 -9.73
C TYR A 94 14.36 9.43 -9.32
N ALA A 95 13.66 9.40 -8.18
CA ALA A 95 12.93 10.55 -7.68
C ALA A 95 13.87 11.74 -7.44
N SER A 96 15.02 11.52 -6.79
CA SER A 96 16.04 12.54 -6.54
C SER A 96 16.57 13.14 -7.84
N ASP A 97 16.90 12.31 -8.84
CA ASP A 97 17.38 12.75 -10.16
C ASP A 97 16.33 13.62 -10.90
N GLN A 98 15.04 13.44 -10.59
CA GLN A 98 13.93 14.23 -11.14
C GLN A 98 13.54 15.45 -10.28
N GLY A 99 14.28 15.75 -9.20
CA GLY A 99 14.03 16.88 -8.32
C GLY A 99 12.91 16.65 -7.29
N TYR A 100 12.69 15.40 -6.92
CA TYR A 100 11.74 15.03 -5.88
C TYR A 100 12.43 14.41 -4.67
N GLU A 101 11.83 14.59 -3.50
CA GLU A 101 12.26 13.98 -2.25
C GLU A 101 11.09 13.19 -1.63
N PRO A 102 11.34 12.17 -0.78
CA PRO A 102 10.30 11.44 -0.07
C PRO A 102 9.41 12.37 0.77
N ASP A 103 8.12 12.07 0.83
CA ASP A 103 7.14 12.82 1.62
C ASP A 103 6.20 11.88 2.39
N TYR A 104 6.67 11.41 3.53
CA TYR A 104 5.91 10.56 4.44
C TYR A 104 5.17 11.34 5.53
N SER A 105 4.96 12.64 5.38
CA SER A 105 4.29 13.48 6.38
C SER A 105 2.85 13.04 6.66
N HIS A 106 2.11 12.71 5.62
CA HIS A 106 0.70 12.31 5.69
C HIS A 106 0.37 11.04 4.90
N ARG A 107 1.35 10.49 4.19
CA ARG A 107 1.21 9.30 3.34
C ARG A 107 2.30 8.30 3.70
N PHE A 108 2.06 7.04 3.42
CA PHE A 108 2.96 5.96 3.80
C PHE A 108 3.46 5.21 2.58
N HIS A 109 4.41 4.33 2.79
CA HIS A 109 4.78 3.31 1.84
C HIS A 109 3.52 2.52 1.43
N HIS A 110 3.34 2.30 0.14
CA HIS A 110 2.15 1.68 -0.41
C HIS A 110 2.52 0.58 -1.39
N GLU A 111 1.90 -0.58 -1.21
CA GLU A 111 2.09 -1.75 -2.04
C GLU A 111 0.79 -2.18 -2.69
N ILE A 112 0.87 -2.62 -3.95
CA ILE A 112 -0.25 -3.18 -4.70
C ILE A 112 0.16 -4.58 -5.14
N TYR A 113 -0.48 -5.59 -4.59
CA TYR A 113 -0.17 -6.99 -4.86
C TYR A 113 -0.83 -7.45 -6.16
N LEU A 114 -0.02 -7.80 -7.15
CA LEU A 114 -0.46 -8.31 -8.45
C LEU A 114 -0.45 -9.84 -8.52
N SER A 115 0.20 -10.50 -7.56
CA SER A 115 0.29 -11.95 -7.47
C SER A 115 -0.26 -12.47 -6.15
N ASP A 116 -0.87 -13.65 -6.17
CA ASP A 116 -1.26 -14.34 -4.95
C ASP A 116 -0.05 -15.15 -4.41
N PRO A 117 0.53 -14.79 -3.25
CA PRO A 117 1.71 -15.47 -2.72
C PRO A 117 1.47 -16.95 -2.36
N ARG A 118 0.20 -17.36 -2.23
CA ARG A 118 -0.16 -18.78 -1.97
C ARG A 118 -0.11 -19.64 -3.22
N ARG A 119 -0.06 -19.03 -4.42
CA ARG A 119 -0.15 -19.69 -5.73
C ARG A 119 0.99 -19.38 -6.66
N THR A 120 1.80 -18.39 -6.33
CA THR A 120 2.87 -17.88 -7.18
C THR A 120 4.20 -18.19 -6.51
N ALA A 121 5.14 -18.77 -7.27
CA ALA A 121 6.49 -18.99 -6.78
C ALA A 121 7.14 -17.65 -6.39
N VAL A 122 7.93 -17.65 -5.33
CA VAL A 122 8.45 -16.44 -4.70
C VAL A 122 9.20 -15.53 -5.68
N GLU A 123 10.01 -16.11 -6.54
CA GLU A 123 10.78 -15.38 -7.57
C GLU A 123 9.93 -14.77 -8.68
N LYS A 124 8.63 -15.12 -8.76
CA LYS A 124 7.65 -14.63 -9.73
C LYS A 124 6.59 -13.72 -9.11
N LEU A 125 6.68 -13.46 -7.80
CA LEU A 125 5.78 -12.51 -7.14
C LEU A 125 5.96 -11.13 -7.77
N ARG A 126 4.86 -10.42 -7.94
CA ARG A 126 4.84 -9.06 -8.50
C ARG A 126 4.09 -8.12 -7.57
N THR A 127 4.79 -7.09 -7.14
CA THR A 127 4.26 -6.03 -6.29
C THR A 127 4.56 -4.68 -6.92
N VAL A 128 3.58 -3.82 -7.05
CA VAL A 128 3.84 -2.42 -7.38
C VAL A 128 4.10 -1.67 -6.08
N ILE A 129 5.31 -1.16 -5.92
CA ILE A 129 5.69 -0.31 -4.79
C ILE A 129 5.44 1.14 -5.18
N ARG A 130 4.78 1.90 -4.31
CA ARG A 130 4.54 3.35 -4.45
C ARG A 130 4.99 4.07 -3.22
N ASN A 131 5.85 5.05 -3.41
CA ASN A 131 6.31 5.92 -2.34
C ASN A 131 5.89 7.36 -2.62
N PRO A 132 5.31 8.05 -1.62
CA PRO A 132 4.94 9.45 -1.77
C PRO A 132 6.18 10.32 -1.90
N VAL A 133 6.08 11.31 -2.79
CA VAL A 133 7.16 12.28 -3.02
C VAL A 133 6.60 13.68 -3.16
N ARG A 134 7.46 14.69 -2.95
CA ARG A 134 7.19 16.11 -3.22
C ARG A 134 8.36 16.74 -3.98
N LYS A 135 8.12 17.84 -4.64
CA LYS A 135 9.20 18.63 -5.25
C LYS A 135 10.12 19.23 -4.19
N ILE A 136 11.43 19.19 -4.43
CA ILE A 136 12.45 19.70 -3.50
C ILE A 136 12.25 21.19 -3.19
N ASN A 137 11.67 21.97 -4.14
CA ASN A 137 11.43 23.41 -3.99
C ASN A 137 10.09 23.77 -3.31
N ASP A 138 9.27 22.80 -2.97
CA ASP A 138 7.96 23.00 -2.31
C ASP A 138 8.09 22.98 -0.77
N ARG A 139 9.13 23.64 -0.23
CA ARG A 139 9.25 23.86 1.22
C ARG A 139 8.21 24.89 1.65
N ARG A 140 7.10 24.40 2.17
CA ARG A 140 6.19 25.22 2.98
C ARG A 140 6.41 24.92 4.46
#